data_103cfdc383f27e690b6604b2bbbe1b71
#
_entry.id   103cfdc383f27e690b6604b2bbbe1b71
#
_cell.length_a   1.000
_cell.length_b   1.000
_cell.length_c   1.000
_cell.angle_alpha   90.00
_cell.angle_beta   90.00
_cell.angle_gamma   90.00
#
_symmetry.space_group_name_H-M   'P 1'
#
loop_
_entity.id
_entity.type
_entity.pdbx_description
1 polymer ?
#
loop_
_entity_poly.entity_id
_entity_poly.type
_entity_poly.pdbx_seq_one_letter_code
_entity_poly.pdbx_strand_id
1 'polypeptide(L)'
;KIEINSYDTKLEIPMSKSGKNVVVLMLDRAMGEYIPYLFNEKPELQEQFDGFTYYPNTISFGGRTNFSTPSLFGGYEYTPVELNKRAEESLAEKHNEALKVMPSLFAGSGTQVTVCDPVYASYQWIPDLSIYDEIPGVRACTTEGMFVQWEEQERFITANCRNFFAYSIMKTSPLVVQKFIYNEGTYNETYMGVGAYSSGNIWQIQITQSPSTATGLSVDFMAAYHVLQQLPELTT
;
A
#
# COMPACT_ATOMS: atom_id res chain seq x y z
N LYS A 1 -10.44 16.08 17.57
CA LYS A 1 -9.89 14.83 18.14
C LYS A 1 -10.24 13.76 17.12
N ILE A 2 -9.28 13.36 16.31
CA ILE A 2 -9.44 12.18 15.46
C ILE A 2 -9.39 11.01 16.42
N GLU A 3 -10.52 10.35 16.65
CA GLU A 3 -10.53 9.07 17.32
C GLU A 3 -9.87 8.10 16.34
N ILE A 4 -8.61 7.81 16.59
CA ILE A 4 -7.96 6.66 15.99
C ILE A 4 -8.60 5.48 16.69
N ASN A 5 -9.57 4.86 16.05
CA ASN A 5 -10.11 3.60 16.52
C ASN A 5 -8.91 2.66 16.69
N SER A 6 -8.78 2.08 17.88
CA SER A 6 -7.86 0.99 18.11
C SER A 6 -8.31 -0.13 17.18
N TYR A 7 -7.72 -0.23 16.01
CA TYR A 7 -7.91 -1.38 15.14
C TYR A 7 -7.52 -2.61 15.95
N ASP A 8 -8.41 -3.58 15.98
CA ASP A 8 -8.11 -4.89 16.54
C ASP A 8 -6.87 -5.40 15.78
N THR A 9 -5.71 -5.35 16.46
CA THR A 9 -4.40 -5.53 15.83
C THR A 9 -4.11 -6.99 15.51
N LYS A 10 -5.09 -7.87 15.69
CA LYS A 10 -4.91 -9.28 15.40
C LYS A 10 -5.31 -9.58 13.95
N LEU A 11 -4.33 -9.56 13.07
CA LEU A 11 -4.50 -10.07 11.72
C LEU A 11 -4.66 -11.60 11.77
N GLU A 12 -5.79 -12.09 11.31
CA GLU A 12 -6.06 -13.52 11.15
C GLU A 12 -6.36 -13.79 9.68
N ILE A 13 -5.62 -14.72 9.09
CA ILE A 13 -5.82 -15.17 7.72
C ILE A 13 -6.31 -16.62 7.75
N PRO A 14 -7.62 -16.86 7.69
CA PRO A 14 -8.16 -18.22 7.72
C PRO A 14 -7.69 -19.01 6.51
N MET A 15 -7.07 -20.17 6.74
CA MET A 15 -6.70 -21.11 5.70
C MET A 15 -7.25 -22.50 5.98
N SER A 16 -7.68 -23.20 4.94
CA SER A 16 -8.13 -24.57 5.05
C SER A 16 -6.94 -25.51 5.29
N LYS A 17 -7.05 -26.39 6.29
CA LYS A 17 -6.08 -27.45 6.56
C LYS A 17 -6.21 -28.65 5.61
N SER A 18 -7.36 -28.82 5.00
CA SER A 18 -7.68 -29.98 4.14
C SER A 18 -8.12 -29.60 2.73
N GLY A 19 -8.50 -28.35 2.52
CA GLY A 19 -8.92 -27.82 1.23
C GLY A 19 -7.80 -27.11 0.48
N LYS A 20 -8.15 -26.59 -0.67
CA LYS A 20 -7.23 -25.80 -1.50
C LYS A 20 -7.20 -24.36 -1.01
N ASN A 21 -6.02 -23.84 -0.77
CA ASN A 21 -5.79 -22.43 -0.51
C ASN A 21 -5.20 -21.74 -1.75
N VAL A 22 -5.62 -20.50 -1.99
CA VAL A 22 -5.07 -19.64 -3.04
C VAL A 22 -4.55 -18.39 -2.37
N VAL A 23 -3.27 -18.12 -2.53
CA VAL A 23 -2.61 -16.91 -2.00
C VAL A 23 -2.14 -16.08 -3.18
N VAL A 24 -2.61 -14.83 -3.25
CA VAL A 24 -2.21 -13.86 -4.26
C VAL A 24 -1.36 -12.78 -3.57
N LEU A 25 -0.10 -12.68 -3.94
CA LEU A 25 0.82 -11.68 -3.41
C LEU A 25 1.14 -10.67 -4.50
N MET A 26 0.77 -9.41 -4.27
CA MET A 26 1.19 -8.30 -5.11
C MET A 26 2.44 -7.67 -4.50
N LEU A 27 3.56 -7.82 -5.18
CA LEU A 27 4.84 -7.23 -4.78
C LEU A 27 5.09 -6.00 -5.65
N ASP A 28 4.90 -4.80 -5.09
CA ASP A 28 5.17 -3.56 -5.81
C ASP A 28 6.65 -3.44 -6.17
N ARG A 29 6.93 -3.02 -7.40
CA ARG A 29 8.29 -2.89 -7.97
C ARG A 29 9.13 -4.18 -8.04
N ALA A 30 8.53 -5.34 -7.83
CA ALA A 30 9.19 -6.62 -8.05
C ALA A 30 9.22 -6.95 -9.55
N MET A 31 10.25 -6.49 -10.24
CA MET A 31 10.39 -6.73 -11.67
C MET A 31 10.83 -8.16 -11.95
N GLY A 32 10.13 -8.82 -12.89
CA GLY A 32 10.45 -10.20 -13.30
C GLY A 32 11.88 -10.39 -13.81
N GLU A 33 12.46 -9.35 -14.41
CA GLU A 33 13.84 -9.36 -14.88
C GLU A 33 14.89 -9.53 -13.77
N TYR A 34 14.54 -9.31 -12.50
CA TYR A 34 15.45 -9.59 -11.37
C TYR A 34 15.58 -11.08 -11.07
N ILE A 35 14.63 -11.92 -11.46
CA ILE A 35 14.63 -13.36 -11.13
C ILE A 35 15.88 -14.08 -11.62
N PRO A 36 16.34 -13.93 -12.87
CA PRO A 36 17.57 -14.56 -13.32
C PRO A 36 18.81 -14.15 -12.52
N TYR A 37 18.90 -12.88 -12.13
CA TYR A 37 20.01 -12.38 -11.32
C TYR A 37 19.99 -12.97 -9.90
N LEU A 38 18.81 -13.01 -9.28
CA LEU A 38 18.62 -13.61 -7.95
C LEU A 38 18.98 -15.09 -7.93
N PHE A 39 18.55 -15.85 -8.94
CA PHE A 39 18.89 -17.26 -9.05
C PHE A 39 20.35 -17.52 -9.39
N ASN A 40 21.01 -16.58 -10.07
CA ASN A 40 22.45 -16.67 -10.31
C ASN A 40 23.25 -16.37 -9.03
N GLU A 41 22.80 -15.42 -8.21
CA GLU A 41 23.43 -15.05 -6.94
C GLU A 41 23.16 -16.09 -5.85
N LYS A 42 21.94 -16.67 -5.84
CA LYS A 42 21.46 -17.65 -4.85
C LYS A 42 20.81 -18.84 -5.55
N PRO A 43 21.61 -19.79 -6.08
CA PRO A 43 21.08 -20.93 -6.82
C PRO A 43 20.13 -21.83 -6.01
N GLU A 44 20.27 -21.86 -4.69
CA GLU A 44 19.41 -22.61 -3.77
C GLU A 44 17.94 -22.17 -3.82
N LEU A 45 17.67 -20.93 -4.26
CA LEU A 45 16.31 -20.43 -4.44
C LEU A 45 15.54 -21.21 -5.52
N GLN A 46 16.22 -21.78 -6.52
CA GLN A 46 15.55 -22.57 -7.57
C GLN A 46 14.84 -23.79 -6.99
N GLU A 47 15.47 -24.45 -5.99
CA GLU A 47 14.87 -25.59 -5.30
C GLU A 47 13.72 -25.14 -4.39
N GLN A 48 13.85 -23.97 -3.73
CA GLN A 48 12.82 -23.43 -2.86
C GLN A 48 11.57 -22.98 -3.62
N PHE A 49 11.73 -22.58 -4.89
CA PHE A 49 10.63 -22.21 -5.79
C PHE A 49 10.17 -23.34 -6.70
N ASP A 50 10.50 -24.60 -6.36
CA ASP A 50 9.98 -25.74 -7.10
C ASP A 50 8.44 -25.73 -7.14
N GLY A 51 7.87 -25.95 -8.32
CA GLY A 51 6.42 -25.87 -8.56
C GLY A 51 5.90 -24.47 -8.96
N PHE A 52 6.71 -23.42 -8.88
CA PHE A 52 6.35 -22.12 -9.42
C PHE A 52 6.57 -22.03 -10.92
N THR A 53 5.72 -21.27 -11.61
CA THR A 53 5.89 -20.97 -13.02
C THR A 53 6.36 -19.52 -13.18
N TYR A 54 7.51 -19.33 -13.80
CA TYR A 54 8.05 -18.02 -14.12
C TYR A 54 7.59 -17.56 -15.51
N TYR A 55 7.08 -16.32 -15.59
CA TYR A 55 6.62 -15.70 -16.82
C TYR A 55 7.54 -14.52 -17.21
N PRO A 56 8.63 -14.74 -17.96
CA PRO A 56 9.65 -13.73 -18.24
C PRO A 56 9.15 -12.57 -19.11
N ASN A 57 8.13 -12.81 -19.93
CA ASN A 57 7.61 -11.82 -20.89
C ASN A 57 6.38 -11.08 -20.36
N THR A 58 6.27 -10.93 -19.05
CA THR A 58 5.17 -10.19 -18.43
C THR A 58 5.51 -8.71 -18.35
N ILE A 59 4.62 -7.86 -18.87
CA ILE A 59 4.74 -6.41 -18.82
C ILE A 59 3.52 -5.81 -18.12
N SER A 60 3.72 -4.68 -17.45
CA SER A 60 2.65 -3.88 -16.84
C SER A 60 1.96 -3.02 -17.92
N PHE A 61 0.65 -2.78 -17.77
CA PHE A 61 -0.10 -1.84 -18.60
C PHE A 61 0.24 -0.36 -18.36
N GLY A 62 0.97 -0.06 -17.30
CA GLY A 62 1.37 1.31 -16.98
C GLY A 62 2.59 1.37 -16.08
N GLY A 63 3.29 2.48 -16.12
CA GLY A 63 4.49 2.74 -15.32
C GLY A 63 4.22 3.17 -13.88
N ARG A 64 2.97 3.08 -13.42
CA ARG A 64 2.57 3.44 -12.04
C ARG A 64 1.55 2.44 -11.53
N THR A 65 1.59 2.14 -10.25
CA THR A 65 0.74 1.16 -9.58
C THR A 65 -0.75 1.42 -9.81
N ASN A 66 -1.20 2.65 -9.69
CA ASN A 66 -2.60 3.03 -9.87
C ASN A 66 -3.12 2.86 -11.32
N PHE A 67 -2.25 2.79 -12.33
CA PHE A 67 -2.64 2.49 -13.71
C PHE A 67 -2.66 0.99 -14.00
N SER A 68 -1.83 0.22 -13.32
CA SER A 68 -1.66 -1.21 -13.59
C SER A 68 -2.58 -2.07 -12.72
N THR A 69 -2.85 -1.64 -11.49
CA THR A 69 -3.65 -2.41 -10.53
C THR A 69 -5.04 -2.77 -11.05
N PRO A 70 -5.81 -1.88 -11.69
CA PRO A 70 -7.12 -2.25 -12.21
C PRO A 70 -7.07 -3.44 -13.16
N SER A 71 -6.15 -3.46 -14.10
CA SER A 71 -6.02 -4.57 -15.05
C SER A 71 -5.48 -5.86 -14.41
N LEU A 72 -4.67 -5.74 -13.36
CA LEU A 72 -4.15 -6.89 -12.63
C LEU A 72 -5.25 -7.65 -11.89
N PHE A 73 -6.16 -6.93 -11.23
CA PHE A 73 -7.25 -7.51 -10.46
C PHE A 73 -8.53 -7.74 -11.26
N GLY A 74 -8.83 -6.88 -12.21
CA GLY A 74 -10.07 -6.89 -12.98
C GLY A 74 -9.95 -7.49 -14.38
N GLY A 75 -8.73 -7.66 -14.90
CA GLY A 75 -8.48 -8.18 -16.25
C GLY A 75 -8.51 -7.11 -17.33
N TYR A 76 -8.67 -7.57 -18.60
CA TYR A 76 -8.54 -6.73 -19.78
C TYR A 76 -9.51 -5.53 -19.81
N GLU A 77 -10.75 -5.73 -19.37
CA GLU A 77 -11.78 -4.69 -19.33
C GLU A 77 -11.41 -3.49 -18.45
N TYR A 78 -10.43 -3.67 -17.57
CA TYR A 78 -9.91 -2.65 -16.65
C TYR A 78 -8.54 -2.12 -17.06
N THR A 79 -8.12 -2.35 -18.30
CA THR A 79 -6.92 -1.69 -18.82
C THR A 79 -7.16 -0.18 -18.97
N PRO A 80 -6.13 0.67 -18.90
CA PRO A 80 -6.29 2.12 -19.06
C PRO A 80 -7.05 2.53 -20.32
N VAL A 81 -6.86 1.78 -21.41
CA VAL A 81 -7.55 2.04 -22.68
C VAL A 81 -9.06 1.78 -22.56
N GLU A 82 -9.45 0.67 -21.95
CA GLU A 82 -10.86 0.33 -21.75
C GLU A 82 -11.53 1.26 -20.73
N LEU A 83 -10.85 1.56 -19.62
CA LEU A 83 -11.34 2.49 -18.60
C LEU A 83 -11.56 3.91 -19.13
N ASN A 84 -10.73 4.36 -20.08
CA ASN A 84 -10.90 5.68 -20.70
C ASN A 84 -12.16 5.80 -21.57
N LYS A 85 -12.73 4.69 -22.03
CA LYS A 85 -14.01 4.68 -22.75
C LYS A 85 -15.21 4.98 -21.83
N ARG A 86 -15.04 4.81 -20.54
CA ARG A 86 -16.06 4.99 -19.49
C ARG A 86 -15.94 6.39 -18.87
N ALA A 87 -16.13 7.43 -19.68
CA ALA A 87 -15.86 8.83 -19.32
C ALA A 87 -16.77 9.38 -18.20
N GLU A 88 -17.98 8.87 -18.09
CA GLU A 88 -18.96 9.32 -17.11
C GLU A 88 -18.70 8.85 -15.67
N GLU A 89 -17.85 7.85 -15.50
CA GLU A 89 -17.53 7.27 -14.21
C GLU A 89 -16.24 7.86 -13.64
N SER A 90 -16.20 8.06 -12.34
CA SER A 90 -15.00 8.54 -11.65
C SER A 90 -13.89 7.49 -11.66
N LEU A 91 -12.64 7.95 -11.51
CA LEU A 91 -11.49 7.03 -11.40
C LEU A 91 -11.61 6.13 -10.17
N ALA A 92 -12.14 6.64 -9.06
CA ALA A 92 -12.34 5.86 -7.84
C ALA A 92 -13.35 4.73 -8.04
N GLU A 93 -14.48 5.00 -8.69
CA GLU A 93 -15.49 3.98 -8.99
C GLU A 93 -14.92 2.86 -9.85
N LYS A 94 -14.26 3.21 -10.97
CA LYS A 94 -13.64 2.24 -11.88
C LYS A 94 -12.55 1.41 -11.20
N HIS A 95 -11.75 2.04 -10.36
CA HIS A 95 -10.70 1.37 -9.61
C HIS A 95 -11.27 0.40 -8.57
N ASN A 96 -12.26 0.84 -7.80
CA ASN A 96 -12.94 -0.01 -6.81
C ASN A 96 -13.64 -1.20 -7.45
N GLU A 97 -14.27 -1.00 -8.60
CA GLU A 97 -14.89 -2.08 -9.37
C GLU A 97 -13.84 -3.14 -9.74
N ALA A 98 -12.70 -2.71 -10.29
CA ALA A 98 -11.60 -3.62 -10.64
C ALA A 98 -11.07 -4.41 -9.43
N LEU A 99 -10.85 -3.75 -8.29
CA LEU A 99 -10.37 -4.39 -7.07
C LEU A 99 -11.33 -5.45 -6.53
N LYS A 100 -12.63 -5.30 -6.79
CA LYS A 100 -13.67 -6.23 -6.34
C LYS A 100 -13.83 -7.46 -7.22
N VAL A 101 -13.35 -7.46 -8.47
CA VAL A 101 -13.57 -8.58 -9.41
C VAL A 101 -13.04 -9.89 -8.87
N MET A 102 -11.75 -9.94 -8.57
CA MET A 102 -11.12 -11.19 -8.10
C MET A 102 -11.70 -11.68 -6.77
N PRO A 103 -11.85 -10.86 -5.71
CA PRO A 103 -12.51 -11.28 -4.48
C PRO A 103 -13.94 -11.78 -4.68
N SER A 104 -14.72 -11.11 -5.53
CA SER A 104 -16.11 -11.52 -5.82
C SER A 104 -16.19 -12.88 -6.53
N LEU A 105 -15.27 -13.16 -7.46
CA LEU A 105 -15.22 -14.45 -8.15
C LEU A 105 -14.94 -15.60 -7.19
N PHE A 106 -13.97 -15.43 -6.29
CA PHE A 106 -13.66 -16.46 -5.29
C PHE A 106 -14.79 -16.62 -4.25
N ALA A 107 -15.32 -15.52 -3.75
CA ALA A 107 -16.43 -15.54 -2.81
C ALA A 107 -17.70 -16.18 -3.44
N GLY A 108 -17.99 -15.85 -4.70
CA GLY A 108 -19.09 -16.45 -5.47
C GLY A 108 -18.94 -17.95 -5.70
N SER A 109 -17.72 -18.50 -5.64
CA SER A 109 -17.45 -19.94 -5.66
C SER A 109 -17.60 -20.62 -4.28
N GLY A 110 -18.00 -19.88 -3.25
CA GLY A 110 -18.12 -20.38 -1.88
C GLY A 110 -16.81 -20.38 -1.08
N THR A 111 -15.76 -19.73 -1.58
CA THR A 111 -14.48 -19.58 -0.88
C THR A 111 -14.53 -18.37 0.05
N GLN A 112 -14.04 -18.51 1.28
CA GLN A 112 -13.79 -17.36 2.13
C GLN A 112 -12.58 -16.58 1.61
N VAL A 113 -12.71 -15.27 1.51
CA VAL A 113 -11.68 -14.38 0.95
C VAL A 113 -11.23 -13.37 1.99
N THR A 114 -9.93 -13.26 2.16
CA THR A 114 -9.32 -12.16 2.93
C THR A 114 -8.53 -11.28 1.96
N VAL A 115 -8.86 -9.99 1.95
CA VAL A 115 -8.13 -8.94 1.21
C VAL A 115 -7.35 -8.13 2.22
N CYS A 116 -6.03 -8.08 2.07
CA CYS A 116 -5.15 -7.30 2.92
C CYS A 116 -4.49 -6.18 2.13
N ASP A 117 -4.54 -4.97 2.66
CA ASP A 117 -3.97 -3.77 2.06
C ASP A 117 -4.35 -3.54 0.58
N PRO A 118 -5.66 -3.43 0.25
CA PRO A 118 -6.08 -3.23 -1.14
C PRO A 118 -5.53 -1.91 -1.69
N VAL A 119 -4.81 -2.03 -2.79
CA VAL A 119 -4.01 -0.95 -3.37
C VAL A 119 -4.89 0.20 -3.84
N TYR A 120 -4.76 1.38 -3.23
CA TYR A 120 -5.49 2.61 -3.59
C TYR A 120 -7.02 2.47 -3.60
N ALA A 121 -7.61 1.63 -2.75
CA ALA A 121 -9.06 1.55 -2.64
C ALA A 121 -9.67 2.93 -2.40
N SER A 122 -10.72 3.28 -3.15
CA SER A 122 -11.31 4.63 -3.27
C SER A 122 -10.33 5.72 -3.73
N TYR A 123 -9.25 5.32 -4.42
CA TYR A 123 -8.19 6.21 -4.90
C TYR A 123 -7.53 7.00 -3.76
N GLN A 124 -7.50 6.40 -2.56
CA GLN A 124 -6.91 6.97 -1.37
C GLN A 124 -5.59 6.28 -1.03
N TRP A 125 -4.71 7.02 -0.36
CA TRP A 125 -3.44 6.47 0.12
C TRP A 125 -3.66 5.43 1.23
N ILE A 126 -4.53 5.77 2.21
CA ILE A 126 -5.06 4.82 3.17
C ILE A 126 -6.26 4.15 2.51
N PRO A 127 -6.20 2.84 2.25
CA PRO A 127 -7.24 2.17 1.49
C PRO A 127 -8.58 2.19 2.23
N ASP A 128 -9.64 2.53 1.51
CA ASP A 128 -10.99 2.44 2.02
C ASP A 128 -11.48 1.00 1.95
N LEU A 129 -11.53 0.33 3.09
CA LEU A 129 -11.92 -1.07 3.18
C LEU A 129 -13.42 -1.28 3.00
N SER A 130 -14.23 -0.20 3.17
CA SER A 130 -15.70 -0.30 3.07
C SER A 130 -16.18 -0.71 1.68
N ILE A 131 -15.34 -0.61 0.66
CA ILE A 131 -15.67 -1.07 -0.69
C ILE A 131 -16.03 -2.58 -0.75
N TYR A 132 -15.63 -3.36 0.25
CA TYR A 132 -15.85 -4.80 0.33
C TYR A 132 -17.02 -5.19 1.24
N ASP A 133 -17.61 -4.25 2.00
CA ASP A 133 -18.64 -4.54 3.02
C ASP A 133 -19.87 -5.22 2.45
N GLU A 134 -20.22 -4.94 1.20
CA GLU A 134 -21.38 -5.50 0.52
C GLU A 134 -21.13 -6.87 -0.15
N ILE A 135 -19.88 -7.39 -0.10
CA ILE A 135 -19.53 -8.66 -0.77
C ILE A 135 -19.52 -9.79 0.25
N PRO A 136 -20.56 -10.66 0.25
CA PRO A 136 -20.62 -11.78 1.19
C PRO A 136 -19.43 -12.71 1.05
N GLY A 137 -18.82 -13.09 2.18
CA GLY A 137 -17.66 -13.99 2.20
C GLY A 137 -16.32 -13.31 1.95
N VAL A 138 -16.29 -11.98 1.79
CA VAL A 138 -15.05 -11.18 1.71
C VAL A 138 -14.83 -10.44 3.02
N ARG A 139 -13.64 -10.55 3.58
CA ARG A 139 -13.14 -9.75 4.70
C ARG A 139 -11.97 -8.91 4.23
N ALA A 140 -11.99 -7.63 4.51
CA ALA A 140 -10.86 -6.73 4.23
C ALA A 140 -10.15 -6.31 5.51
N CYS A 141 -8.84 -6.14 5.45
CA CYS A 141 -8.02 -5.67 6.54
C CYS A 141 -6.85 -4.80 6.02
N THR A 142 -6.23 -4.07 6.93
CA THR A 142 -5.01 -3.32 6.66
C THR A 142 -3.96 -3.63 7.72
N THR A 143 -2.70 -3.65 7.30
CA THR A 143 -1.55 -3.74 8.21
C THR A 143 -1.06 -2.37 8.66
N GLU A 144 -1.66 -1.30 8.13
CA GLU A 144 -1.27 0.05 8.44
C GLU A 144 -1.39 0.33 9.95
N GLY A 145 -0.34 0.88 10.53
CA GLY A 145 -0.28 1.17 11.96
C GLY A 145 0.05 -0.02 12.87
N MET A 146 0.08 -1.26 12.37
CA MET A 146 0.36 -2.44 13.21
C MET A 146 1.77 -2.44 13.84
N PHE A 147 2.73 -1.81 13.19
CA PHE A 147 4.14 -1.83 13.58
C PHE A 147 4.68 -0.46 13.98
N VAL A 148 3.79 0.52 14.16
CA VAL A 148 4.14 1.88 14.57
C VAL A 148 3.98 2.00 16.09
N GLN A 149 5.04 2.44 16.79
CA GLN A 149 4.92 2.77 18.21
C GLN A 149 4.09 4.05 18.38
N TRP A 150 3.16 4.03 19.35
CA TRP A 150 2.21 5.14 19.57
C TRP A 150 2.87 6.50 19.79
N GLU A 151 3.97 6.55 20.54
CA GLU A 151 4.69 7.79 20.81
C GLU A 151 5.29 8.42 19.53
N GLU A 152 5.73 7.59 18.61
CA GLU A 152 6.30 8.02 17.34
C GLU A 152 5.20 8.47 16.37
N GLN A 153 4.07 7.78 16.37
CA GLN A 153 2.89 8.17 15.60
C GLN A 153 2.35 9.53 16.05
N GLU A 154 2.26 9.77 17.36
CA GLU A 154 1.82 11.07 17.91
C GLU A 154 2.76 12.20 17.50
N ARG A 155 4.07 11.98 17.56
CA ARG A 155 5.07 12.94 17.09
C ARG A 155 4.95 13.22 15.59
N PHE A 156 4.74 12.20 14.79
CA PHE A 156 4.54 12.32 13.36
C PHE A 156 3.25 13.12 13.03
N ILE A 157 2.15 12.80 13.68
CA ILE A 157 0.88 13.54 13.53
C ILE A 157 1.06 15.01 13.92
N THR A 158 1.72 15.27 15.05
CA THR A 158 1.97 16.62 15.55
C THR A 158 2.82 17.42 14.56
N ALA A 159 3.89 16.82 14.02
CA ALA A 159 4.76 17.46 13.03
C ALA A 159 4.00 17.77 11.73
N ASN A 160 3.22 16.84 11.25
CA ASN A 160 2.40 17.04 10.04
C ASN A 160 1.30 18.10 10.24
N CYS A 161 0.63 18.11 11.38
CA CYS A 161 -0.34 19.15 11.70
C CYS A 161 0.30 20.53 11.75
N ARG A 162 1.48 20.65 12.35
CA ARG A 162 2.27 21.90 12.35
C ARG A 162 2.64 22.32 10.94
N ASN A 163 3.16 21.43 10.13
CA ASN A 163 3.58 21.70 8.76
C ASN A 163 2.37 22.11 7.91
N PHE A 164 1.25 21.43 8.05
CA PHE A 164 0.00 21.75 7.35
C PHE A 164 -0.50 23.14 7.74
N PHE A 165 -0.46 23.50 9.02
CA PHE A 165 -0.84 24.80 9.53
C PHE A 165 0.04 25.92 8.96
N ALA A 166 1.37 25.75 9.02
CA ALA A 166 2.32 26.72 8.48
C ALA A 166 2.16 26.89 6.96
N TYR A 167 1.95 25.79 6.23
CA TYR A 167 1.69 25.82 4.80
C TYR A 167 0.38 26.54 4.46
N SER A 168 -0.67 26.33 5.25
CA SER A 168 -1.96 26.98 5.05
C SER A 168 -1.84 28.49 5.26
N ILE A 169 -1.13 28.93 6.30
CA ILE A 169 -0.84 30.36 6.53
C ILE A 169 -0.04 30.94 5.37
N MET A 170 0.99 30.26 4.91
CA MET A 170 1.79 30.69 3.77
C MET A 170 0.89 30.91 2.53
N LYS A 171 0.04 29.95 2.22
CA LYS A 171 -0.84 30.00 1.04
C LYS A 171 -1.88 31.14 1.08
N THR A 172 -2.37 31.45 2.27
CA THR A 172 -3.37 32.51 2.47
C THR A 172 -2.76 33.90 2.66
N SER A 173 -1.44 33.99 2.85
CA SER A 173 -0.75 35.25 3.06
C SER A 173 -0.47 35.99 1.75
N PRO A 174 -0.34 37.33 1.78
CA PRO A 174 0.09 38.12 0.62
C PRO A 174 1.46 37.65 0.12
N LEU A 175 1.68 37.68 -1.19
CA LEU A 175 2.90 37.20 -1.84
C LEU A 175 4.20 37.76 -1.21
N VAL A 176 4.19 39.02 -0.79
CA VAL A 176 5.36 39.69 -0.17
C VAL A 176 5.77 39.01 1.14
N VAL A 177 4.80 38.43 1.87
CA VAL A 177 5.00 37.79 3.17
C VAL A 177 5.29 36.30 3.02
N GLN A 178 4.84 35.68 1.94
CA GLN A 178 4.99 34.25 1.73
C GLN A 178 6.44 33.75 1.81
N LYS A 179 7.39 34.54 1.28
CA LYS A 179 8.82 34.22 1.33
C LYS A 179 9.33 34.08 2.77
N PHE A 180 8.88 34.97 3.64
CA PHE A 180 9.32 34.95 5.05
C PHE A 180 8.69 33.79 5.82
N ILE A 181 7.43 33.45 5.53
CA ILE A 181 6.76 32.31 6.14
C ILE A 181 7.38 31.02 5.60
N TYR A 182 7.66 30.97 4.30
CA TYR A 182 8.28 29.79 3.68
C TYR A 182 9.67 29.51 4.26
N ASN A 183 10.46 30.56 4.54
CA ASN A 183 11.76 30.49 5.21
C ASN A 183 12.61 29.28 4.73
N GLU A 184 12.75 29.16 3.41
CA GLU A 184 13.47 28.05 2.75
C GLU A 184 12.94 26.64 3.06
N GLY A 185 11.67 26.55 3.48
CA GLY A 185 11.02 25.28 3.80
C GLY A 185 11.32 24.73 5.20
N THR A 186 11.92 25.53 6.08
CA THR A 186 12.30 25.09 7.44
C THR A 186 11.12 24.59 8.28
N TYR A 187 9.91 25.06 8.03
CA TYR A 187 8.69 24.51 8.67
C TYR A 187 8.34 23.10 8.18
N ASN A 188 8.91 22.69 7.06
CA ASN A 188 8.74 21.37 6.46
C ASN A 188 9.90 20.43 6.83
N GLU A 189 10.82 20.90 7.64
CA GLU A 189 11.84 20.04 8.21
C GLU A 189 11.17 18.99 9.10
N THR A 190 11.49 17.78 8.76
CA THR A 190 10.98 16.63 9.49
C THR A 190 11.59 16.59 10.87
N TYR A 191 10.71 16.40 11.85
CA TYR A 191 11.15 16.14 13.22
C TYR A 191 11.79 14.74 13.27
N MET A 192 13.05 14.64 12.87
CA MET A 192 13.80 13.39 13.01
C MET A 192 15.27 13.71 13.17
N GLY A 193 15.76 13.48 14.36
CA GLY A 193 17.15 13.62 14.72
C GLY A 193 18.11 12.62 14.10
N VAL A 194 17.79 11.99 12.98
CA VAL A 194 18.70 11.07 12.29
C VAL A 194 18.48 11.15 10.78
N GLY A 195 19.38 11.83 10.08
CA GLY A 195 19.57 11.69 8.65
C GLY A 195 18.42 12.19 7.76
N ALA A 196 17.90 13.39 8.05
CA ALA A 196 16.94 14.04 7.18
C ALA A 196 17.58 14.34 5.82
N TYR A 197 17.24 13.57 4.83
CA TYR A 197 17.38 14.02 3.45
C TYR A 197 16.33 15.09 3.21
N SER A 198 16.78 16.34 3.14
CA SER A 198 15.96 17.47 2.72
C SER A 198 15.66 17.33 1.22
N SER A 199 14.71 16.52 0.87
CA SER A 199 14.10 16.64 -0.43
C SER A 199 12.69 17.18 -0.22
N GLY A 200 12.40 18.32 -0.81
CA GLY A 200 11.11 19.00 -0.70
C GLY A 200 9.93 18.25 -1.31
N ASN A 201 9.93 16.94 -1.22
CA ASN A 201 8.91 16.07 -1.73
C ASN A 201 8.19 15.40 -0.55
N ILE A 202 6.96 15.81 -0.30
CA ILE A 202 6.09 15.26 0.75
C ILE A 202 6.05 13.73 0.73
N TRP A 203 6.11 13.13 -0.45
CA TRP A 203 6.13 11.68 -0.65
C TRP A 203 7.39 10.99 -0.12
N GLN A 204 8.55 11.65 -0.22
CA GLN A 204 9.78 11.12 0.36
C GLN A 204 9.81 11.22 1.88
N ILE A 205 9.11 12.20 2.44
CA ILE A 205 8.99 12.37 3.89
C ILE A 205 8.25 11.18 4.52
N GLN A 206 7.21 10.68 3.90
CA GLN A 206 6.48 9.50 4.39
C GLN A 206 7.31 8.22 4.30
N ILE A 207 8.08 8.05 3.26
CA ILE A 207 8.88 6.83 3.01
C ILE A 207 10.15 6.78 3.87
N THR A 208 10.77 7.92 4.15
CA THR A 208 12.05 7.98 4.90
C THR A 208 11.89 8.09 6.41
N GLN A 209 10.68 8.29 6.91
CA GLN A 209 10.40 8.52 8.33
C GLN A 209 9.64 7.39 9.00
N SER A 210 9.96 6.20 8.65
CA SER A 210 9.55 5.06 9.41
C SER A 210 10.35 5.01 10.72
N PRO A 211 9.76 5.39 11.83
CA PRO A 211 10.51 5.53 13.09
C PRO A 211 11.02 4.19 13.63
N SER A 212 10.50 3.08 13.14
CA SER A 212 10.80 1.76 13.67
C SER A 212 11.94 1.02 12.98
N THR A 213 12.55 1.59 11.93
CA THR A 213 13.58 0.85 11.21
C THR A 213 14.92 1.56 11.24
N ALA A 214 15.84 1.03 12.02
CA ALA A 214 17.27 1.39 11.97
C ALA A 214 17.89 1.21 10.56
N THR A 215 17.14 0.68 9.61
CA THR A 215 17.58 0.33 8.26
C THR A 215 17.07 1.29 7.17
N GLY A 216 16.24 2.27 7.52
CA GLY A 216 15.63 3.19 6.55
C GLY A 216 14.58 2.57 5.62
N LEU A 217 14.10 1.37 5.92
CA LEU A 217 13.01 0.74 5.19
C LEU A 217 11.67 1.40 5.56
N SER A 218 10.71 1.43 4.62
CA SER A 218 9.40 2.01 4.88
C SER A 218 8.57 1.13 5.83
N VAL A 219 7.67 1.75 6.61
CA VAL A 219 6.73 1.02 7.49
C VAL A 219 5.90 0.04 6.67
N ASP A 220 5.42 0.46 5.51
CA ASP A 220 4.61 -0.37 4.64
C ASP A 220 5.35 -1.64 4.18
N PHE A 221 6.63 -1.48 3.80
CA PHE A 221 7.46 -2.63 3.46
C PHE A 221 7.65 -3.57 4.65
N MET A 222 7.96 -3.01 5.83
CA MET A 222 8.17 -3.81 7.04
C MET A 222 6.88 -4.50 7.48
N ALA A 223 5.73 -3.84 7.37
CA ALA A 223 4.44 -4.43 7.65
C ALA A 223 4.19 -5.65 6.73
N ALA A 224 4.34 -5.48 5.42
CA ALA A 224 4.19 -6.57 4.46
C ALA A 224 5.19 -7.70 4.70
N TYR A 225 6.43 -7.39 5.00
CA TYR A 225 7.46 -8.37 5.30
C TYR A 225 7.15 -9.18 6.58
N HIS A 226 6.69 -8.52 7.64
CA HIS A 226 6.28 -9.20 8.86
C HIS A 226 5.05 -10.09 8.65
N VAL A 227 4.07 -9.64 7.86
CA VAL A 227 2.93 -10.49 7.48
C VAL A 227 3.41 -11.75 6.76
N LEU A 228 4.34 -11.62 5.80
CA LEU A 228 4.88 -12.77 5.09
C LEU A 228 5.66 -13.73 6.03
N GLN A 229 6.46 -13.18 6.95
CA GLN A 229 7.20 -13.99 7.92
C GLN A 229 6.28 -14.74 8.89
N GLN A 230 5.20 -14.10 9.30
CA GLN A 230 4.25 -14.65 10.28
C GLN A 230 3.09 -15.40 9.60
N LEU A 231 3.05 -15.47 8.28
CA LEU A 231 1.96 -16.11 7.56
C LEU A 231 1.61 -17.52 8.09
N PRO A 232 2.57 -18.39 8.45
CA PRO A 232 2.25 -19.69 9.03
C PRO A 232 1.56 -19.62 10.41
N GLU A 233 1.82 -18.56 11.18
CA GLU A 233 1.23 -18.33 12.50
C GLU A 233 -0.12 -17.62 12.43
N LEU A 234 -0.32 -16.82 11.37
CA LEU A 234 -1.56 -16.11 11.10
C LEU A 234 -2.63 -17.01 10.48
N THR A 235 -2.23 -18.18 9.99
CA THR A 235 -3.13 -19.17 9.38
C THR A 235 -3.74 -20.07 10.44
N THR A 236 -5.05 -20.14 10.47
CA THR A 236 -5.83 -20.97 11.42
C THR A 236 -6.42 -22.19 10.75
#